data_7c86255bb40b967ba8d3d4eb1f1acf84
#
_entry.id   7c86255bb40b967ba8d3d4eb1f1acf84
#
_cell.length_a   1.000
_cell.length_b   1.000
_cell.length_c   1.000
_cell.angle_alpha   90.00
_cell.angle_beta   90.00
_cell.angle_gamma   90.00
#
_symmetry.space_group_name_H-M   'P 1'
#
loop_
_entity.id
_entity.type
_entity.pdbx_description
1 polymer ?
#
loop_
_entity_poly.entity_id
_entity_poly.type
_entity_poly.pdbx_seq_one_letter_code
_entity_poly.pdbx_strand_id
1 'polypeptide(L)' 'MPIPPTMDELLDDLLSKIKDGTYPPGSQLPSGRALAAEYDVSQSTISRAVATLRERGVLVGRPGRGVFVAESTRR' A
#
# COMPACT_ATOMS: atom_id res chain seq x y z
N MET A 1 1.08 -25.30 0.78
CA MET A 1 1.65 -24.08 0.19
C MET A 1 0.59 -22.99 0.18
N PRO A 2 0.90 -21.83 0.76
CA PRO A 2 -0.09 -20.77 0.77
C PRO A 2 -0.34 -20.21 -0.63
N ILE A 3 -1.58 -19.85 -0.87
CA ILE A 3 -1.98 -19.23 -2.12
C ILE A 3 -1.72 -17.72 -1.99
N PRO A 4 -1.05 -17.11 -2.95
CA PRO A 4 -0.84 -15.66 -2.88
C PRO A 4 -2.17 -14.91 -2.85
N PRO A 5 -2.23 -13.76 -2.19
CA PRO A 5 -3.48 -13.01 -2.13
C PRO A 5 -3.89 -12.51 -3.52
N THR A 6 -5.20 -12.40 -3.71
CA THR A 6 -5.69 -11.73 -4.92
C THR A 6 -5.44 -10.24 -4.77
N MET A 7 -5.61 -9.51 -5.89
CA MET A 7 -5.45 -8.06 -5.81
C MET A 7 -6.44 -7.44 -4.82
N ASP A 8 -7.68 -7.93 -4.80
CA ASP A 8 -8.68 -7.41 -3.85
C ASP A 8 -8.28 -7.66 -2.41
N GLU A 9 -7.76 -8.86 -2.12
CA GLU A 9 -7.31 -9.18 -0.77
C GLU A 9 -6.12 -8.32 -0.36
N LEU A 10 -5.20 -8.09 -1.29
CA LEU A 10 -4.04 -7.26 -1.04
C LEU A 10 -4.45 -5.83 -0.73
N LEU A 11 -5.37 -5.28 -1.54
CA LEU A 11 -5.87 -3.93 -1.31
C LEU A 11 -6.59 -3.82 0.03
N ASP A 12 -7.43 -4.81 0.35
CA ASP A 12 -8.14 -4.82 1.62
C ASP A 12 -7.18 -4.84 2.80
N ASP A 13 -6.14 -5.65 2.71
CA ASP A 13 -5.18 -5.75 3.80
C ASP A 13 -4.42 -4.43 3.99
N LEU A 14 -3.98 -3.83 2.89
CA LEU A 14 -3.29 -2.54 2.97
C LEU A 14 -4.20 -1.46 3.55
N LEU A 15 -5.46 -1.43 3.12
CA LEU A 15 -6.42 -0.47 3.65
C LEU A 15 -6.68 -0.69 5.13
N SER A 16 -6.77 -1.96 5.57
CA SER A 16 -6.95 -2.28 6.98
C SER A 16 -5.80 -1.75 7.82
N LYS A 17 -4.58 -1.91 7.34
CA LYS A 17 -3.40 -1.45 8.07
C LYS A 17 -3.38 0.07 8.16
N ILE A 18 -3.86 0.74 7.14
CA ILE A 18 -3.96 2.20 7.18
C ILE A 18 -5.03 2.63 8.18
N LYS A 19 -6.16 1.95 8.18
CA LYS A 19 -7.26 2.28 9.08
C LYS A 19 -6.93 2.01 10.54
N ASP A 20 -6.21 0.92 10.81
CA ASP A 20 -5.93 0.55 12.19
C ASP A 20 -4.70 1.26 12.76
N GLY A 21 -4.04 2.08 11.97
CA GLY A 21 -2.90 2.85 12.44
C GLY A 21 -1.55 2.18 12.26
N THR A 22 -1.49 1.01 11.65
CA THR A 22 -0.21 0.36 11.34
C THR A 22 0.60 1.27 10.43
N TYR A 23 -0.07 1.86 9.45
CA TYR A 23 0.52 2.89 8.59
C TYR A 23 -0.26 4.19 8.83
N PRO A 24 0.15 5.00 9.81
CA PRO A 24 -0.64 6.20 10.14
C PRO A 24 -0.57 7.26 9.04
N PRO A 25 -1.52 8.20 9.06
CA PRO A 25 -1.50 9.29 8.07
C PRO A 25 -0.16 10.02 8.05
N GLY A 26 0.34 10.29 6.86
CA GLY A 26 1.61 10.99 6.69
C GLY A 26 2.84 10.11 6.80
N SER A 27 2.68 8.84 7.18
CA SER A 27 3.83 7.95 7.31
C SER A 27 4.20 7.37 5.95
N GLN A 28 5.45 6.94 5.84
CA GLN A 28 5.94 6.33 4.63
C GLN A 28 5.64 4.83 4.64
N LEU A 29 5.13 4.33 3.51
CA LEU A 29 4.94 2.91 3.35
C LEU A 29 6.28 2.20 3.17
N PRO A 30 6.37 0.91 3.55
CA PRO A 30 7.54 0.13 3.19
C PRO A 30 7.74 0.15 1.67
N SER A 31 8.97 -0.11 1.25
CA SER A 31 9.29 -0.12 -0.17
C SER A 31 8.48 -1.21 -0.89
N GLY A 32 8.36 -1.08 -2.21
CA GLY A 32 7.69 -2.10 -3.00
C GLY A 32 8.34 -3.46 -2.83
N ARG A 33 9.67 -3.49 -2.72
CA ARG A 33 10.39 -4.74 -2.49
C ARG A 33 10.04 -5.34 -1.14
N ALA A 34 9.98 -4.52 -0.09
CA ALA A 34 9.64 -5.01 1.25
C ALA A 34 8.21 -5.53 1.29
N LEU A 35 7.28 -4.82 0.67
CA LEU A 35 5.89 -5.27 0.63
C LEU A 35 5.75 -6.55 -0.20
N ALA A 36 6.47 -6.64 -1.31
CA ALA A 36 6.43 -7.86 -2.12
C ALA A 36 6.89 -9.07 -1.32
N ALA A 37 7.94 -8.90 -0.53
CA ALA A 37 8.44 -9.97 0.32
C ALA A 37 7.44 -10.32 1.42
N GLU A 38 6.85 -9.30 2.04
CA GLU A 38 5.89 -9.51 3.12
C GLU A 38 4.66 -10.28 2.66
N TYR A 39 4.15 -9.95 1.48
CA TYR A 39 2.94 -10.58 0.96
C TYR A 39 3.22 -11.76 0.04
N ASP A 40 4.49 -12.04 -0.21
CA ASP A 40 4.91 -13.15 -1.07
C ASP A 40 4.30 -13.00 -2.48
N VAL A 41 4.43 -11.81 -3.03
CA VAL A 41 3.97 -11.50 -4.39
C VAL A 41 5.09 -10.76 -5.13
N SER A 42 4.90 -10.56 -6.43
CA SER A 42 5.89 -9.84 -7.21
C SER A 42 5.83 -8.34 -6.92
N GLN A 43 6.93 -7.65 -7.21
CA GLN A 43 6.95 -6.20 -7.08
C GLN A 43 5.98 -5.54 -8.05
N SER A 44 5.75 -6.16 -9.21
CA SER A 44 4.73 -5.66 -10.15
C SER A 44 3.36 -5.64 -9.53
N THR A 45 3.02 -6.70 -8.79
CA THR A 45 1.73 -6.78 -8.11
C THR A 45 1.61 -5.66 -7.08
N ILE A 46 2.66 -5.45 -6.31
CA ILE A 46 2.66 -4.35 -5.32
C ILE A 46 2.51 -3.01 -6.01
N SER A 47 3.23 -2.79 -7.12
CA SER A 47 3.14 -1.53 -7.85
C SER A 47 1.71 -1.26 -8.32
N ARG A 48 1.01 -2.30 -8.77
CA ARG A 48 -0.37 -2.15 -9.21
C ARG A 48 -1.29 -1.80 -8.03
N ALA A 49 -1.10 -2.47 -6.90
CA ALA A 49 -1.90 -2.19 -5.71
C ALA A 49 -1.68 -0.75 -5.24
N VAL A 50 -0.42 -0.33 -5.18
CA VAL A 50 -0.09 1.03 -4.78
C VAL A 50 -0.68 2.05 -5.74
N ALA A 51 -0.58 1.80 -7.04
CA ALA A 51 -1.15 2.69 -8.03
C ALA A 51 -2.66 2.85 -7.83
N THR A 52 -3.35 1.75 -7.57
CA THR A 52 -4.78 1.79 -7.33
C THR A 52 -5.12 2.66 -6.12
N LEU A 53 -4.38 2.49 -5.03
CA LEU A 53 -4.64 3.28 -3.82
C LEU A 53 -4.27 4.75 -4.01
N ARG A 54 -3.26 5.04 -4.84
CA ARG A 54 -2.93 6.42 -5.17
C ARG A 54 -4.06 7.06 -5.96
N GLU A 55 -4.65 6.32 -6.88
CA GLU A 55 -5.79 6.84 -7.65
C GLU A 55 -6.99 7.15 -6.77
N ARG A 56 -7.14 6.37 -5.70
CA ARG A 56 -8.24 6.59 -4.75
C ARG A 56 -7.93 7.70 -3.74
N GLY A 57 -6.72 8.25 -3.78
CA GLY A 57 -6.33 9.30 -2.86
C GLY A 57 -5.90 8.81 -1.49
N VAL A 58 -5.75 7.50 -1.32
CA VAL A 58 -5.33 6.92 -0.04
C VAL A 58 -3.82 7.04 0.14
N LEU A 59 -3.08 6.94 -0.95
CA LEU A 59 -1.62 7.04 -0.94
C LEU A 59 -1.16 8.20 -1.81
N VAL A 60 0.01 8.72 -1.49
CA VAL A 60 0.62 9.83 -2.23
C VAL A 60 2.04 9.42 -2.60
N GLY A 61 2.39 9.54 -3.88
CA GLY A 61 3.76 9.30 -4.33
C GLY A 61 4.56 10.60 -4.26
N ARG A 62 5.77 10.52 -3.71
CA ARG A 62 6.67 11.66 -3.69
C ARG A 62 7.95 11.28 -4.42
N PRO A 63 8.25 11.95 -5.53
CA PRO A 63 9.44 11.61 -6.33
C PRO A 63 10.70 11.62 -5.48
N GLY A 64 11.50 10.58 -5.61
CA GLY A 64 12.75 10.46 -4.88
C GLY A 64 12.59 10.14 -3.41
N ARG A 65 11.37 10.09 -2.87
CA ARG A 65 11.17 9.83 -1.45
C ARG A 65 10.39 8.56 -1.18
N GLY A 66 9.47 8.20 -2.06
CA GLY A 66 8.69 6.97 -1.90
C GLY A 66 7.20 7.26 -1.86
N VAL A 67 6.46 6.33 -1.25
CA VAL A 67 5.00 6.42 -1.18
C VAL A 67 4.61 6.63 0.28
N PHE A 68 3.70 7.55 0.50
CA PHE A 68 3.25 7.93 1.84
C PHE A 68 1.75 7.80 1.95
N VAL A 69 1.27 7.60 3.16
CA VAL A 69 -0.17 7.58 3.43
C VAL A 69 -0.67 9.02 3.38
N ALA A 70 -1.78 9.26 2.68
CA ALA A 70 -2.35 10.60 2.60
C ALA A 70 -2.75 11.06 4.00
N GLU A 71 -2.46 12.31 4.31
CA GLU A 71 -2.75 12.82 5.65
C GLU A 71 -4.20 13.16 5.85
N SER A 72 -4.86 13.63 4.79
CA SER A 72 -6.25 14.03 4.91
C SER A 72 -7.14 12.98 4.29
N THR A 73 -8.04 12.51 5.03
CA THR A 73 -9.02 11.58 4.53
C THR A 73 -10.37 12.20 4.54
N ARG A 74 -10.63 13.13 4.79
CA ARG A 74 -11.80 13.63 4.86
C ARG A 74 -12.36 14.43 4.14
N ARG A 75 -12.68 14.31 4.07
CA ARG A 75 -13.25 15.03 3.73
C ARG A 75 -13.87 15.13 3.73
#